data_89f111211f9d39c132956408d6728ab4
#
_entry.id   89f111211f9d39c132956408d6728ab4
#
_cell.length_a   1.000
_cell.length_b   1.000
_cell.length_c   1.000
_cell.angle_alpha   90.00
_cell.angle_beta   90.00
_cell.angle_gamma   90.00
#
_symmetry.space_group_name_H-M   'P 1'
#
loop_
_entity.id
_entity.type
_entity.pdbx_description
1 polymer ?
#
loop_
_entity_poly.entity_id
_entity_poly.type
_entity_poly.pdbx_seq_one_letter_code
_entity_poly.pdbx_strand_id
1 'polypeptide(L)'
;NDVMVPLSKFALENKTTITKIIENNILLNSYINNKCSNLGKVQCLSPTLVFLDNLSNRSTQINFQRNKNIFELLKSKINDFSAEHHQTSIIPSRILAESIRQRWIQIEEIETNLTNLIKFLDMCIESERFASSETMINKYKWDCNKTLQWKEAINFYQLNNLFKKYSLKNRVNFKGFITKIQGTCKHLLHAYTGMRNGEMLNTQSNCLESVPTNSGICRIISTTSKFTGTNQNAKWVTSKEVERIIFILRSINQVIAKHYNLNLNDLPLFLSGNIFVEKGKIRDNENIRAKRKFDKRDELPLDYSSLRLTIEDKQEIEEIDFNKNIRDLEIALPWEFKTHQYRRSLAIYSIQSGLVSLGALQIQMKHLFREMTLYY
;
A
#
# COMPACT_ATOMS: atom_id res chain seq x y z
N ASN A 1 3.26 -19.68 7.14
CA ASN A 1 2.35 -19.93 6.00
C ASN A 1 3.07 -19.99 4.65
N ASP A 2 4.15 -19.21 4.45
CA ASP A 2 4.84 -19.08 3.16
C ASP A 2 5.66 -20.34 2.76
N VAL A 3 6.01 -21.17 3.70
CA VAL A 3 6.70 -22.46 3.48
C VAL A 3 5.72 -23.63 3.54
N MET A 4 4.87 -23.66 4.54
CA MET A 4 4.01 -24.83 4.83
C MET A 4 2.90 -25.03 3.79
N VAL A 5 2.26 -23.96 3.30
CA VAL A 5 1.20 -24.07 2.28
C VAL A 5 1.73 -24.60 0.94
N PRO A 6 2.84 -24.09 0.38
CA PRO A 6 3.43 -24.67 -0.83
C PRO A 6 3.88 -26.13 -0.63
N LEU A 7 4.48 -26.46 0.52
CA LEU A 7 4.88 -27.85 0.84
C LEU A 7 3.68 -28.80 0.92
N SER A 8 2.57 -28.36 1.56
CA SER A 8 1.37 -29.19 1.66
C SER A 8 0.75 -29.49 0.28
N LYS A 9 0.72 -28.48 -0.61
CA LYS A 9 0.25 -28.66 -1.99
C LYS A 9 1.12 -29.64 -2.76
N PHE A 10 2.43 -29.50 -2.67
CA PHE A 10 3.37 -30.43 -3.30
C PHE A 10 3.26 -31.85 -2.72
N ALA A 11 3.02 -31.98 -1.41
CA ALA A 11 2.78 -33.27 -0.76
C ALA A 11 1.53 -33.96 -1.32
N LEU A 12 0.43 -33.22 -1.49
CA LEU A 12 -0.80 -33.74 -2.09
C LEU A 12 -0.59 -34.17 -3.54
N GLU A 13 0.09 -33.35 -4.35
CA GLU A 13 0.40 -33.66 -5.76
C GLU A 13 1.23 -34.95 -5.89
N ASN A 14 2.13 -35.23 -4.94
CA ASN A 14 3.02 -36.39 -4.96
C ASN A 14 2.52 -37.54 -4.06
N LYS A 15 1.28 -37.48 -3.56
CA LYS A 15 0.66 -38.50 -2.69
C LYS A 15 1.55 -38.89 -1.50
N THR A 16 2.17 -37.90 -0.85
CA THR A 16 3.12 -38.05 0.25
C THR A 16 2.82 -37.09 1.40
N THR A 17 3.64 -37.08 2.43
CA THR A 17 3.54 -36.16 3.56
C THR A 17 4.64 -35.09 3.52
N ILE A 18 4.40 -33.93 4.16
CA ILE A 18 5.42 -32.89 4.31
C ILE A 18 6.68 -33.43 4.98
N THR A 19 6.53 -34.24 6.01
CA THR A 19 7.64 -34.89 6.72
C THR A 19 8.51 -35.69 5.77
N LYS A 20 7.90 -36.56 4.95
CA LYS A 20 8.64 -37.34 3.95
C LYS A 20 9.35 -36.52 2.91
N ILE A 21 8.77 -35.36 2.51
CA ILE A 21 9.45 -34.43 1.57
C ILE A 21 10.72 -33.86 2.22
N ILE A 22 10.63 -33.45 3.48
CA ILE A 22 11.75 -32.84 4.22
C ILE A 22 12.85 -33.87 4.51
N GLU A 23 12.49 -35.11 4.84
CA GLU A 23 13.43 -36.17 5.16
C GLU A 23 14.08 -36.82 3.94
N ASN A 24 13.45 -36.70 2.76
CA ASN A 24 13.95 -37.32 1.54
C ASN A 24 14.59 -36.25 0.63
N ASN A 25 15.91 -36.31 0.49
CA ASN A 25 16.68 -35.37 -0.31
C ASN A 25 16.24 -35.28 -1.78
N ILE A 26 15.76 -36.38 -2.38
CA ILE A 26 15.29 -36.40 -3.78
C ILE A 26 13.97 -35.61 -3.90
N LEU A 27 13.03 -35.85 -3.00
CA LEU A 27 11.75 -35.14 -2.97
C LEU A 27 11.94 -33.66 -2.63
N LEU A 28 12.82 -33.35 -1.68
CA LEU A 28 13.14 -31.97 -1.30
C LEU A 28 13.80 -31.21 -2.45
N ASN A 29 14.73 -31.85 -3.17
CA ASN A 29 15.36 -31.27 -4.37
C ASN A 29 14.31 -31.02 -5.46
N SER A 30 13.43 -31.98 -5.71
CA SER A 30 12.31 -31.83 -6.66
C SER A 30 11.38 -30.67 -6.27
N TYR A 31 11.05 -30.54 -4.98
CA TYR A 31 10.28 -29.41 -4.47
C TYR A 31 10.98 -28.08 -4.71
N ILE A 32 12.26 -27.98 -4.36
CA ILE A 32 13.05 -26.75 -4.55
C ILE A 32 13.10 -26.35 -6.02
N ASN A 33 13.28 -27.29 -6.93
CA ASN A 33 13.35 -26.99 -8.35
C ASN A 33 12.01 -26.61 -8.96
N ASN A 34 10.93 -27.27 -8.59
CA ASN A 34 9.63 -27.10 -9.23
C ASN A 34 8.72 -26.06 -8.58
N LYS A 35 8.89 -25.79 -7.28
CA LYS A 35 7.96 -24.93 -6.51
C LYS A 35 8.62 -23.66 -5.96
N CYS A 36 9.94 -23.64 -5.77
CA CYS A 36 10.67 -22.45 -5.33
C CYS A 36 11.04 -21.57 -6.53
N SER A 37 10.03 -20.91 -7.11
CA SER A 37 10.10 -20.14 -8.35
C SER A 37 10.47 -18.66 -8.17
N ASN A 38 10.79 -18.22 -6.96
CA ASN A 38 11.22 -16.85 -6.68
C ASN A 38 12.05 -16.77 -5.40
N LEU A 39 12.79 -15.65 -5.25
CA LEU A 39 13.69 -15.39 -4.13
C LEU A 39 13.00 -15.54 -2.77
N GLY A 40 11.78 -15.00 -2.61
CA GLY A 40 11.06 -15.03 -1.33
C GLY A 40 10.79 -16.45 -0.82
N LYS A 41 10.42 -17.39 -1.70
CA LYS A 41 10.20 -18.80 -1.34
C LYS A 41 11.48 -19.47 -0.89
N VAL A 42 12.59 -19.22 -1.57
CA VAL A 42 13.90 -19.80 -1.21
C VAL A 42 14.41 -19.19 0.09
N GLN A 43 14.28 -17.88 0.27
CA GLN A 43 14.65 -17.17 1.50
C GLN A 43 13.82 -17.59 2.73
N CYS A 44 12.58 -18.04 2.55
CA CYS A 44 11.78 -18.60 3.65
C CYS A 44 12.14 -20.06 3.94
N LEU A 45 12.41 -20.86 2.90
CA LEU A 45 12.72 -22.28 3.06
C LEU A 45 14.09 -22.51 3.72
N SER A 46 15.12 -21.80 3.30
CA SER A 46 16.50 -22.01 3.78
C SER A 46 16.63 -21.88 5.31
N PRO A 47 16.15 -20.80 5.97
CA PRO A 47 16.18 -20.70 7.44
C PRO A 47 15.33 -21.76 8.11
N THR A 48 14.22 -22.19 7.50
CA THR A 48 13.36 -23.24 8.06
C THR A 48 14.11 -24.57 8.11
N LEU A 49 14.85 -24.93 7.07
CA LEU A 49 15.66 -26.15 7.05
C LEU A 49 16.83 -26.06 8.03
N VAL A 50 17.49 -24.90 8.16
CA VAL A 50 18.54 -24.66 9.18
C VAL A 50 17.95 -24.82 10.59
N PHE A 51 16.77 -24.29 10.83
CA PHE A 51 16.09 -24.43 12.12
C PHE A 51 15.78 -25.91 12.43
N LEU A 52 15.28 -26.68 11.47
CA LEU A 52 15.01 -28.11 11.63
C LEU A 52 16.29 -28.92 11.88
N ASP A 53 17.40 -28.56 11.23
CA ASP A 53 18.71 -29.18 11.44
C ASP A 53 19.24 -28.99 12.88
N ASN A 54 18.93 -27.81 13.47
CA ASN A 54 19.34 -27.47 14.83
C ASN A 54 18.40 -28.03 15.92
N LEU A 55 17.23 -28.55 15.54
CA LEU A 55 16.30 -29.18 16.48
C LEU A 55 16.59 -30.69 16.62
N SER A 56 16.51 -31.18 17.84
CA SER A 56 16.65 -32.63 18.08
C SER A 56 15.48 -33.39 17.46
N ASN A 57 15.74 -34.55 16.83
CA ASN A 57 14.73 -35.42 16.27
C ASN A 57 13.66 -35.85 17.31
N ARG A 58 13.99 -35.83 18.60
CA ARG A 58 13.06 -36.13 19.70
C ARG A 58 11.99 -35.07 19.91
N SER A 59 12.31 -33.79 19.60
CA SER A 59 11.38 -32.67 19.77
C SER A 59 10.46 -32.45 18.57
N THR A 60 10.90 -32.80 17.36
CA THR A 60 10.17 -32.50 16.12
C THR A 60 9.50 -33.68 15.47
N GLN A 61 9.92 -34.92 15.82
CA GLN A 61 9.55 -36.16 15.11
C GLN A 61 9.90 -36.11 13.60
N ILE A 62 10.77 -35.17 13.19
CA ILE A 62 11.25 -35.03 11.81
C ILE A 62 12.74 -35.37 11.81
N ASN A 63 13.12 -36.40 11.05
CA ASN A 63 14.51 -36.83 10.90
C ASN A 63 15.16 -36.08 9.72
N PHE A 64 15.33 -34.77 9.86
CA PHE A 64 16.03 -33.97 8.87
C PHE A 64 17.52 -33.97 9.15
N GLN A 65 18.30 -34.39 8.17
CA GLN A 65 19.77 -34.32 8.21
C GLN A 65 20.25 -33.33 7.16
N ARG A 66 21.14 -32.43 7.58
CA ARG A 66 21.73 -31.41 6.72
C ARG A 66 22.45 -32.05 5.54
N ASN A 67 21.96 -31.75 4.33
CA ASN A 67 22.58 -32.19 3.10
C ASN A 67 23.27 -31.02 2.42
N LYS A 68 24.59 -31.10 2.23
CA LYS A 68 25.40 -30.05 1.62
C LYS A 68 24.86 -29.65 0.23
N ASN A 69 24.49 -30.61 -0.61
CA ASN A 69 23.99 -30.37 -1.96
C ASN A 69 22.68 -29.57 -1.97
N ILE A 70 21.77 -29.83 -1.02
CA ILE A 70 20.51 -29.06 -0.88
C ILE A 70 20.80 -27.61 -0.52
N PHE A 71 21.73 -27.36 0.41
CA PHE A 71 22.08 -26.01 0.80
C PHE A 71 22.89 -25.26 -0.29
N GLU A 72 23.71 -25.94 -1.05
CA GLU A 72 24.39 -25.39 -2.23
C GLU A 72 23.38 -25.04 -3.33
N LEU A 73 22.39 -25.90 -3.59
CA LEU A 73 21.27 -25.60 -4.51
C LEU A 73 20.48 -24.38 -4.07
N LEU A 74 20.13 -24.30 -2.78
CA LEU A 74 19.41 -23.13 -2.26
C LEU A 74 20.25 -21.85 -2.38
N LYS A 75 21.55 -21.93 -2.09
CA LYS A 75 22.48 -20.81 -2.24
C LYS A 75 22.62 -20.38 -3.70
N SER A 76 22.76 -21.32 -4.64
CA SER A 76 22.78 -21.02 -6.07
C SER A 76 21.50 -20.31 -6.49
N LYS A 77 20.32 -20.86 -6.15
CA LYS A 77 19.03 -20.23 -6.47
C LYS A 77 18.88 -18.83 -5.83
N ILE A 78 19.38 -18.64 -4.60
CA ILE A 78 19.39 -17.30 -3.97
C ILE A 78 20.24 -16.35 -4.82
N ASN A 79 21.41 -16.77 -5.25
CA ASN A 79 22.30 -15.95 -6.08
C ASN A 79 21.66 -15.65 -7.45
N ASP A 80 21.09 -16.65 -8.12
CA ASP A 80 20.41 -16.50 -9.41
C ASP A 80 19.25 -15.52 -9.33
N PHE A 81 18.33 -15.74 -8.37
CA PHE A 81 17.21 -14.83 -8.14
C PHE A 81 17.63 -13.45 -7.63
N SER A 82 18.76 -13.36 -6.87
CA SER A 82 19.26 -12.06 -6.43
C SER A 82 19.90 -11.30 -7.60
N ALA A 83 20.53 -11.99 -8.55
CA ALA A 83 21.04 -11.38 -9.78
C ALA A 83 19.92 -10.88 -10.69
N GLU A 84 18.73 -11.52 -10.64
CA GLU A 84 17.51 -11.08 -11.35
C GLU A 84 16.73 -10.01 -10.57
N HIS A 85 16.96 -9.88 -9.24
CA HIS A 85 16.30 -8.90 -8.41
C HIS A 85 16.93 -7.52 -8.58
N HIS A 86 16.41 -6.83 -9.55
CA HIS A 86 16.77 -5.45 -9.82
C HIS A 86 16.11 -4.48 -8.84
N GLN A 87 16.81 -3.43 -8.48
CA GLN A 87 16.24 -2.34 -7.70
C GLN A 87 15.08 -1.72 -8.47
N THR A 88 14.02 -1.35 -7.74
CA THR A 88 12.90 -0.61 -8.34
C THR A 88 13.42 0.71 -8.90
N SER A 89 13.20 1.02 -10.18
CA SER A 89 13.59 2.30 -10.80
C SER A 89 13.02 3.49 -10.04
N ILE A 90 13.74 4.61 -10.08
CA ILE A 90 13.19 5.91 -9.66
C ILE A 90 12.07 6.32 -10.61
N ILE A 91 11.21 7.23 -10.16
CA ILE A 91 10.25 7.91 -11.02
C ILE A 91 10.98 9.10 -11.64
N PRO A 92 11.00 9.27 -12.98
CA PRO A 92 11.60 10.45 -13.60
C PRO A 92 11.06 11.74 -12.99
N SER A 93 11.91 12.74 -12.86
CA SER A 93 11.58 14.00 -12.18
C SER A 93 10.34 14.69 -12.76
N ARG A 94 10.25 14.74 -14.09
CA ARG A 94 9.08 15.27 -14.81
C ARG A 94 7.80 14.50 -14.48
N ILE A 95 7.84 13.18 -14.56
CA ILE A 95 6.68 12.31 -14.29
C ILE A 95 6.28 12.40 -12.81
N LEU A 96 7.25 12.45 -11.89
CA LEU A 96 7.00 12.61 -10.45
C LEU A 96 6.30 13.95 -10.18
N ALA A 97 6.85 15.06 -10.67
CA ALA A 97 6.28 16.39 -10.50
C ALA A 97 4.86 16.48 -11.07
N GLU A 98 4.66 16.02 -12.32
CA GLU A 98 3.35 16.03 -12.97
C GLU A 98 2.32 15.15 -12.24
N SER A 99 2.74 13.99 -11.76
CA SER A 99 1.86 13.10 -11.01
C SER A 99 1.43 13.70 -9.66
N ILE A 100 2.33 14.43 -8.98
CA ILE A 100 2.03 15.16 -7.74
C ILE A 100 1.08 16.30 -8.05
N ARG A 101 1.34 17.09 -9.10
CA ARG A 101 0.49 18.21 -9.53
C ARG A 101 -0.95 17.76 -9.82
N GLN A 102 -1.13 16.69 -10.58
CA GLN A 102 -2.46 16.16 -10.90
C GLN A 102 -3.22 15.72 -9.65
N ARG A 103 -2.53 15.03 -8.75
CA ARG A 103 -3.15 14.58 -7.48
C ARG A 103 -3.54 15.76 -6.58
N TRP A 104 -2.74 16.82 -6.55
CA TRP A 104 -3.11 18.03 -5.81
C TRP A 104 -4.35 18.72 -6.37
N ILE A 105 -4.48 18.82 -7.69
CA ILE A 105 -5.70 19.32 -8.33
C ILE A 105 -6.94 18.51 -7.90
N GLN A 106 -6.79 17.18 -7.82
CA GLN A 106 -7.87 16.31 -7.34
C GLN A 106 -8.17 16.54 -5.85
N ILE A 107 -7.15 16.70 -5.02
CA ILE A 107 -7.32 17.00 -3.58
C ILE A 107 -8.03 18.34 -3.38
N GLU A 108 -7.67 19.38 -4.11
CA GLU A 108 -8.35 20.68 -4.05
C GLU A 108 -9.83 20.61 -4.44
N GLU A 109 -10.14 19.81 -5.45
CA GLU A 109 -11.52 19.55 -5.84
C GLU A 109 -12.31 18.79 -4.74
N ILE A 110 -11.68 17.80 -4.11
CA ILE A 110 -12.28 17.07 -2.99
C ILE A 110 -12.47 18.01 -1.79
N GLU A 111 -11.51 18.85 -1.43
CA GLU A 111 -11.63 19.83 -0.33
C GLU A 111 -12.80 20.78 -0.54
N THR A 112 -12.93 21.33 -1.76
CA THR A 112 -14.03 22.22 -2.11
C THR A 112 -15.40 21.58 -1.89
N ASN A 113 -15.50 20.27 -2.08
CA ASN A 113 -16.75 19.50 -1.94
C ASN A 113 -16.83 18.73 -0.60
N LEU A 114 -15.82 18.81 0.27
CA LEU A 114 -15.64 17.88 1.38
C LEU A 114 -16.84 17.88 2.35
N THR A 115 -17.34 19.03 2.74
CA THR A 115 -18.46 19.13 3.68
C THR A 115 -19.71 18.39 3.16
N ASN A 116 -20.05 18.58 1.89
CA ASN A 116 -21.19 17.92 1.27
C ASN A 116 -20.94 16.43 1.05
N LEU A 117 -19.70 16.08 0.67
CA LEU A 117 -19.27 14.69 0.49
C LEU A 117 -19.36 13.88 1.80
N ILE A 118 -18.94 14.47 2.92
CA ILE A 118 -18.99 13.85 4.25
C ILE A 118 -20.44 13.69 4.72
N LYS A 119 -21.29 14.69 4.52
CA LYS A 119 -22.73 14.58 4.83
C LYS A 119 -23.41 13.50 3.99
N PHE A 120 -23.07 13.41 2.70
CA PHE A 120 -23.58 12.35 1.83
C PHE A 120 -23.12 10.96 2.27
N LEU A 121 -21.84 10.81 2.67
CA LEU A 121 -21.31 9.58 3.22
C LEU A 121 -21.99 9.19 4.52
N ASP A 122 -22.20 10.15 5.42
CA ASP A 122 -22.88 9.96 6.71
C ASP A 122 -24.28 9.37 6.49
N MET A 123 -25.07 9.94 5.58
CA MET A 123 -26.38 9.44 5.22
C MET A 123 -26.36 8.07 4.53
N CYS A 124 -25.34 7.80 3.71
CA CYS A 124 -25.18 6.49 3.10
C CYS A 124 -24.95 5.38 4.13
N ILE A 125 -24.24 5.67 5.23
CA ILE A 125 -23.97 4.71 6.30
C ILE A 125 -25.18 4.61 7.23
N GLU A 126 -25.85 5.75 7.54
CA GLU A 126 -27.02 5.80 8.41
C GLU A 126 -28.18 4.97 7.86
N SER A 127 -28.45 5.06 6.55
CA SER A 127 -29.61 4.44 5.93
C SER A 127 -29.28 3.69 4.65
N GLU A 128 -29.63 2.41 4.61
CA GLU A 128 -29.54 1.61 3.38
C GLU A 128 -30.47 2.12 2.27
N ARG A 129 -31.52 2.82 2.64
CA ARG A 129 -32.52 3.36 1.71
C ARG A 129 -32.05 4.65 1.04
N PHE A 130 -31.22 5.45 1.72
CA PHE A 130 -30.73 6.71 1.20
C PHE A 130 -29.93 6.52 -0.09
N ALA A 131 -30.19 7.36 -1.07
CA ALA A 131 -29.54 7.33 -2.39
C ALA A 131 -29.60 5.95 -3.10
N SER A 132 -30.69 5.20 -2.86
CA SER A 132 -30.90 3.91 -3.52
C SER A 132 -31.34 4.09 -4.96
N SER A 133 -31.06 3.07 -5.79
CA SER A 133 -31.60 3.01 -7.16
C SER A 133 -33.08 2.61 -7.16
N GLU A 134 -33.80 3.04 -8.18
CA GLU A 134 -35.19 2.66 -8.40
C GLU A 134 -35.36 1.13 -8.40
N THR A 135 -34.41 0.39 -8.97
CA THR A 135 -34.42 -1.08 -8.97
C THR A 135 -34.42 -1.66 -7.54
N MET A 136 -33.62 -1.07 -6.63
CA MET A 136 -33.57 -1.50 -5.23
C MET A 136 -34.85 -1.14 -4.46
N ILE A 137 -35.37 0.06 -4.69
CA ILE A 137 -36.63 0.52 -4.10
C ILE A 137 -37.76 -0.44 -4.47
N ASN A 138 -37.90 -0.77 -5.75
CA ASN A 138 -38.92 -1.70 -6.25
C ASN A 138 -38.70 -3.12 -5.70
N LYS A 139 -37.45 -3.61 -5.67
CA LYS A 139 -37.13 -4.96 -5.16
C LYS A 139 -37.54 -5.13 -3.69
N TYR A 140 -37.28 -4.13 -2.87
CA TYR A 140 -37.55 -4.18 -1.42
C TYR A 140 -38.86 -3.52 -1.03
N LYS A 141 -39.68 -3.04 -1.99
CA LYS A 141 -40.96 -2.36 -1.78
C LYS A 141 -40.85 -1.20 -0.79
N TRP A 142 -39.79 -0.42 -0.87
CA TRP A 142 -39.60 0.74 -0.01
C TRP A 142 -40.53 1.90 -0.45
N ASP A 143 -40.99 2.69 0.51
CA ASP A 143 -41.82 3.87 0.23
C ASP A 143 -40.98 4.95 -0.45
N CYS A 144 -41.26 5.21 -1.72
CA CYS A 144 -40.55 6.20 -2.55
C CYS A 144 -40.65 7.62 -1.96
N ASN A 145 -41.71 7.95 -1.27
CA ASN A 145 -41.95 9.31 -0.73
C ASN A 145 -41.09 9.60 0.52
N LYS A 146 -40.51 8.56 1.13
CA LYS A 146 -39.67 8.68 2.34
C LYS A 146 -38.20 8.48 2.08
N THR A 147 -37.78 8.36 0.81
CA THR A 147 -36.41 7.97 0.45
C THR A 147 -35.89 8.83 -0.69
N LEU A 148 -34.89 9.66 -0.45
CA LEU A 148 -34.22 10.39 -1.52
C LEU A 148 -33.54 9.38 -2.45
N GLN A 149 -33.94 9.39 -3.73
CA GLN A 149 -33.30 8.60 -4.76
C GLN A 149 -31.90 9.15 -5.10
N TRP A 150 -31.10 8.36 -5.81
CA TRP A 150 -29.72 8.72 -6.16
C TRP A 150 -29.58 10.13 -6.75
N LYS A 151 -30.39 10.46 -7.77
CA LYS A 151 -30.34 11.77 -8.44
C LYS A 151 -30.76 12.91 -7.53
N GLU A 152 -31.81 12.72 -6.74
CA GLU A 152 -32.33 13.70 -5.81
C GLU A 152 -31.33 13.97 -4.68
N ALA A 153 -30.73 12.91 -4.14
CA ALA A 153 -29.71 13.02 -3.12
C ALA A 153 -28.48 13.80 -3.60
N ILE A 154 -28.01 13.54 -4.83
CA ILE A 154 -26.89 14.27 -5.43
C ILE A 154 -27.21 15.76 -5.58
N ASN A 155 -28.42 16.09 -6.04
CA ASN A 155 -28.86 17.47 -6.18
C ASN A 155 -28.95 18.16 -4.81
N PHE A 156 -29.55 17.49 -3.83
CA PHE A 156 -29.70 18.04 -2.47
C PHE A 156 -28.34 18.38 -1.83
N TYR A 157 -27.33 17.52 -2.01
CA TYR A 157 -25.99 17.72 -1.49
C TYR A 157 -25.07 18.51 -2.46
N GLN A 158 -25.57 19.01 -3.59
CA GLN A 158 -24.82 19.81 -4.57
C GLN A 158 -23.56 19.09 -5.11
N LEU A 159 -23.63 17.78 -5.29
CA LEU A 159 -22.50 16.95 -5.74
C LEU A 159 -22.55 16.60 -7.24
N ASN A 160 -23.45 17.23 -8.01
CA ASN A 160 -23.69 16.88 -9.42
C ASN A 160 -22.42 16.91 -10.27
N ASN A 161 -21.67 18.01 -10.19
CA ASN A 161 -20.48 18.22 -11.01
C ASN A 161 -19.39 17.19 -10.65
N LEU A 162 -19.15 17.00 -9.35
CA LEU A 162 -18.19 16.04 -8.85
C LEU A 162 -18.55 14.61 -9.30
N PHE A 163 -19.79 14.19 -9.08
CA PHE A 163 -20.23 12.82 -9.39
C PHE A 163 -20.30 12.55 -10.89
N LYS A 164 -20.65 13.56 -11.69
CA LYS A 164 -20.61 13.49 -13.15
C LYS A 164 -19.18 13.29 -13.65
N LYS A 165 -18.21 14.08 -13.15
CA LYS A 165 -16.80 14.00 -13.51
C LYS A 165 -16.22 12.61 -13.26
N TYR A 166 -16.51 12.02 -12.10
CA TYR A 166 -16.02 10.69 -11.72
C TYR A 166 -16.97 9.54 -12.12
N SER A 167 -18.00 9.83 -12.92
CA SER A 167 -18.96 8.85 -13.46
C SER A 167 -19.62 7.99 -12.37
N LEU A 168 -19.99 8.60 -11.24
CA LEU A 168 -20.64 7.91 -10.13
C LEU A 168 -22.14 7.76 -10.40
N LYS A 169 -22.61 6.52 -10.49
CA LYS A 169 -24.00 6.20 -10.88
C LYS A 169 -24.83 5.60 -9.72
N ASN A 170 -24.19 5.18 -8.65
CA ASN A 170 -24.84 4.49 -7.52
C ASN A 170 -23.93 4.46 -6.28
N ARG A 171 -24.45 3.96 -5.18
CA ARG A 171 -23.73 3.81 -3.90
C ARG A 171 -22.47 2.95 -4.01
N VAL A 172 -22.46 1.91 -4.87
CA VAL A 172 -21.28 1.05 -5.05
C VAL A 172 -20.15 1.83 -5.70
N ASN A 173 -20.46 2.63 -6.74
CA ASN A 173 -19.46 3.52 -7.34
C ASN A 173 -18.97 4.58 -6.34
N PHE A 174 -19.88 5.11 -5.51
CA PHE A 174 -19.51 6.08 -4.47
C PHE A 174 -18.56 5.48 -3.43
N LYS A 175 -18.81 4.26 -2.96
CA LYS A 175 -17.88 3.51 -2.11
C LYS A 175 -16.49 3.38 -2.75
N GLY A 176 -16.45 2.99 -4.01
CA GLY A 176 -15.21 2.92 -4.79
C GLY A 176 -14.51 4.28 -4.88
N PHE A 177 -15.29 5.37 -5.03
CA PHE A 177 -14.77 6.72 -5.07
C PHE A 177 -14.10 7.15 -3.76
N ILE A 178 -14.72 6.87 -2.60
CA ILE A 178 -14.09 7.12 -1.28
C ILE A 178 -12.78 6.33 -1.13
N THR A 179 -12.76 5.09 -1.60
CA THR A 179 -11.52 4.29 -1.60
C THR A 179 -10.44 4.91 -2.49
N LYS A 180 -10.82 5.43 -3.67
CA LYS A 180 -9.90 6.10 -4.60
C LYS A 180 -9.37 7.42 -4.03
N ILE A 181 -10.17 8.19 -3.31
CA ILE A 181 -9.69 9.38 -2.58
C ILE A 181 -8.59 8.98 -1.60
N GLN A 182 -8.80 7.93 -0.81
CA GLN A 182 -7.77 7.42 0.10
C GLN A 182 -6.49 7.00 -0.65
N GLY A 183 -6.63 6.35 -1.80
CA GLY A 183 -5.51 5.96 -2.65
C GLY A 183 -4.70 7.15 -3.16
N THR A 184 -5.38 8.19 -3.68
CA THR A 184 -4.73 9.45 -4.10
C THR A 184 -3.98 10.10 -2.93
N CYS A 185 -4.63 10.21 -1.76
CA CYS A 185 -4.00 10.69 -0.53
C CYS A 185 -2.75 9.89 -0.17
N LYS A 186 -2.83 8.56 -0.27
CA LYS A 186 -1.71 7.67 0.04
C LYS A 186 -0.52 7.86 -0.89
N HIS A 187 -0.73 8.03 -2.20
CA HIS A 187 0.33 8.30 -3.15
C HIS A 187 1.06 9.61 -2.84
N LEU A 188 0.32 10.67 -2.52
CA LEU A 188 0.91 11.95 -2.08
C LEU A 188 1.71 11.77 -0.79
N LEU A 189 1.16 11.09 0.21
CA LEU A 189 1.88 10.85 1.47
C LEU A 189 3.17 10.07 1.24
N HIS A 190 3.18 9.08 0.34
CA HIS A 190 4.42 8.38 -0.03
C HIS A 190 5.45 9.32 -0.68
N ALA A 191 5.00 10.19 -1.58
CA ALA A 191 5.88 11.16 -2.25
C ALA A 191 6.52 12.14 -1.25
N TYR A 192 5.77 12.61 -0.26
CA TYR A 192 6.24 13.61 0.71
C TYR A 192 7.01 13.02 1.90
N THR A 193 6.83 11.74 2.22
CA THR A 193 7.42 11.14 3.44
C THR A 193 8.48 10.09 3.17
N GLY A 194 8.41 9.42 2.04
CA GLY A 194 9.23 8.25 1.74
C GLY A 194 8.94 7.04 2.64
N MET A 195 7.82 7.00 3.36
CA MET A 195 7.42 5.87 4.22
C MET A 195 7.31 4.58 3.42
N ARG A 196 7.61 3.44 4.05
CA ARG A 196 7.29 2.13 3.47
C ARG A 196 5.79 1.89 3.51
N ASN A 197 5.29 1.06 2.58
CA ASN A 197 3.85 0.77 2.51
C ASN A 197 3.29 0.23 3.83
N GLY A 198 4.01 -0.65 4.53
CA GLY A 198 3.59 -1.15 5.85
C GLY A 198 3.54 -0.06 6.92
N GLU A 199 4.53 0.83 6.94
CA GLU A 199 4.57 1.98 7.85
C GLU A 199 3.39 2.92 7.59
N MET A 200 3.08 3.20 6.32
CA MET A 200 1.94 4.00 5.90
C MET A 200 0.60 3.39 6.32
N LEU A 201 0.41 2.09 6.11
CA LEU A 201 -0.82 1.40 6.49
C LEU A 201 -0.98 1.24 8.01
N ASN A 202 0.11 1.32 8.77
CA ASN A 202 0.07 1.30 10.24
C ASN A 202 -0.21 2.67 10.87
N THR A 203 -0.25 3.72 10.06
CA THR A 203 -0.53 5.08 10.51
C THR A 203 -1.96 5.19 11.06
N GLN A 204 -2.12 5.83 12.21
CA GLN A 204 -3.40 6.12 12.85
C GLN A 204 -3.92 7.50 12.49
N SER A 205 -5.21 7.76 12.76
CA SER A 205 -5.86 9.05 12.47
C SER A 205 -5.27 10.22 13.25
N ASN A 206 -4.66 9.99 14.42
CA ASN A 206 -3.99 11.00 15.24
C ASN A 206 -2.49 11.16 14.93
N CYS A 207 -2.07 10.81 13.73
CA CYS A 207 -0.67 10.73 13.34
C CYS A 207 0.06 12.07 13.18
N LEU A 208 -0.65 13.20 13.15
CA LEU A 208 -0.05 14.49 12.83
C LEU A 208 0.51 15.16 14.10
N GLU A 209 1.78 15.54 14.03
CA GLU A 209 2.46 16.34 15.07
C GLU A 209 2.94 17.64 14.44
N SER A 210 2.40 18.76 14.91
CA SER A 210 2.85 20.08 14.51
C SER A 210 4.22 20.40 15.12
N VAL A 211 5.09 21.04 14.34
CA VAL A 211 6.37 21.54 14.84
C VAL A 211 6.16 22.98 15.33
N PRO A 212 6.54 23.32 16.58
CA PRO A 212 6.22 24.62 17.20
C PRO A 212 6.83 25.82 16.50
N THR A 213 7.81 25.62 15.63
CA THR A 213 8.43 26.70 14.85
C THR A 213 7.64 26.92 13.57
N ASN A 214 7.50 28.18 13.13
CA ASN A 214 6.87 28.59 11.85
C ASN A 214 7.58 28.04 10.59
N SER A 215 8.06 26.81 10.64
CA SER A 215 9.00 26.23 9.68
C SER A 215 8.34 25.66 8.42
N GLY A 216 7.00 25.70 8.29
CA GLY A 216 6.31 25.08 7.14
C GLY A 216 6.42 23.56 7.09
N ILE A 217 6.88 22.93 8.18
CA ILE A 217 7.02 21.46 8.31
C ILE A 217 6.12 20.91 9.42
N CYS A 218 5.74 19.65 9.26
CA CYS A 218 5.08 18.85 10.30
C CYS A 218 5.71 17.45 10.35
N ARG A 219 5.24 16.60 11.26
CA ARG A 219 5.69 15.21 11.36
C ARG A 219 4.50 14.26 11.33
N ILE A 220 4.69 13.13 10.66
CA ILE A 220 3.76 12.01 10.73
C ILE A 220 4.33 10.97 11.69
N ILE A 221 3.53 10.57 12.66
CA ILE A 221 3.86 9.52 13.62
C ILE A 221 3.25 8.21 13.12
N SER A 222 4.05 7.17 13.03
CA SER A 222 3.60 5.82 12.72
C SER A 222 4.54 4.79 13.33
N THR A 223 4.34 3.50 13.04
CA THR A 223 5.18 2.42 13.55
C THR A 223 6.06 1.83 12.48
N THR A 224 7.29 1.47 12.85
CA THR A 224 8.21 0.69 12.01
C THR A 224 8.65 -0.56 12.74
N SER A 225 8.73 -1.69 12.05
CA SER A 225 9.17 -2.98 12.61
C SER A 225 10.62 -3.32 12.29
N LYS A 226 11.34 -2.44 11.55
CA LYS A 226 12.67 -2.78 11.02
C LYS A 226 13.80 -2.72 12.05
N PHE A 227 13.58 -2.10 13.22
CA PHE A 227 14.66 -1.93 14.21
C PHE A 227 14.86 -3.17 15.10
N THR A 228 13.78 -3.80 15.53
CA THR A 228 13.83 -4.88 16.54
C THR A 228 12.92 -6.06 16.21
N GLY A 229 12.30 -6.08 15.03
CA GLY A 229 11.21 -7.02 14.71
C GLY A 229 9.88 -6.67 15.41
N THR A 230 9.88 -5.75 16.37
CA THR A 230 8.69 -5.23 17.05
C THR A 230 8.33 -3.85 16.54
N ASN A 231 7.03 -3.53 16.54
CA ASN A 231 6.56 -2.22 16.12
C ASN A 231 7.01 -1.13 17.12
N GLN A 232 7.79 -0.17 16.62
CA GLN A 232 8.23 1.00 17.39
C GLN A 232 7.71 2.28 16.76
N ASN A 233 7.34 3.24 17.60
CA ASN A 233 6.92 4.56 17.14
C ASN A 233 8.09 5.29 16.46
N ALA A 234 7.80 5.83 15.28
CA ALA A 234 8.75 6.61 14.51
C ALA A 234 8.08 7.84 13.91
N LYS A 235 8.88 8.89 13.66
CA LYS A 235 8.40 10.18 13.14
C LYS A 235 9.03 10.45 11.78
N TRP A 236 8.22 10.81 10.80
CA TRP A 236 8.66 11.24 9.46
C TRP A 236 8.39 12.73 9.30
N VAL A 237 9.44 13.47 8.97
CA VAL A 237 9.33 14.91 8.65
C VAL A 237 8.68 15.06 7.27
N THR A 238 7.81 16.05 7.13
CA THR A 238 7.10 16.32 5.87
C THR A 238 6.68 17.79 5.78
N SER A 239 6.24 18.21 4.59
CA SER A 239 5.67 19.56 4.37
C SER A 239 4.34 19.73 5.10
N LYS A 240 4.07 20.95 5.56
CA LYS A 240 2.80 21.32 6.19
C LYS A 240 1.59 21.11 5.27
N GLU A 241 1.76 21.15 3.97
CA GLU A 241 0.70 20.85 2.99
C GLU A 241 0.03 19.47 3.22
N VAL A 242 0.77 18.54 3.80
CA VAL A 242 0.26 17.19 4.13
C VAL A 242 -0.89 17.24 5.16
N GLU A 243 -0.99 18.30 5.96
CA GLU A 243 -2.11 18.51 6.90
C GLU A 243 -3.46 18.48 6.18
N ARG A 244 -3.54 19.03 4.96
CA ARG A 244 -4.75 19.01 4.12
C ARG A 244 -5.18 17.58 3.79
N ILE A 245 -4.22 16.73 3.42
CA ILE A 245 -4.45 15.31 3.11
C ILE A 245 -4.96 14.57 4.35
N ILE A 246 -4.29 14.77 5.49
CA ILE A 246 -4.69 14.16 6.76
C ILE A 246 -6.08 14.64 7.19
N PHE A 247 -6.41 15.91 6.98
CA PHE A 247 -7.73 16.46 7.28
C PHE A 247 -8.85 15.76 6.49
N ILE A 248 -8.67 15.54 5.18
CA ILE A 248 -9.64 14.81 4.35
C ILE A 248 -9.84 13.39 4.89
N LEU A 249 -8.75 12.67 5.14
CA LEU A 249 -8.80 11.29 5.64
C LEU A 249 -9.48 11.21 7.02
N ARG A 250 -9.15 12.13 7.93
CA ARG A 250 -9.79 12.21 9.25
C ARG A 250 -11.28 12.54 9.16
N SER A 251 -11.68 13.42 8.23
CA SER A 251 -13.09 13.74 8.00
C SER A 251 -13.90 12.51 7.58
N ILE A 252 -13.33 11.67 6.68
CA ILE A 252 -13.94 10.38 6.31
C ILE A 252 -14.00 9.44 7.53
N ASN A 253 -12.90 9.36 8.29
CA ASN A 253 -12.80 8.48 9.46
C ASN A 253 -13.75 8.89 10.59
N GLN A 254 -14.03 10.19 10.73
CA GLN A 254 -14.97 10.71 11.72
C GLN A 254 -16.40 10.21 11.51
N VAL A 255 -16.84 10.06 10.25
CA VAL A 255 -18.14 9.44 9.96
C VAL A 255 -18.18 8.00 10.45
N ILE A 256 -17.12 7.24 10.19
CA ILE A 256 -17.03 5.85 10.63
C ILE A 256 -16.97 5.76 12.15
N ALA A 257 -16.14 6.60 12.80
CA ALA A 257 -16.08 6.66 14.26
C ALA A 257 -17.45 6.89 14.89
N LYS A 258 -18.24 7.84 14.35
CA LYS A 258 -19.59 8.15 14.81
C LYS A 258 -20.54 6.95 14.69
N HIS A 259 -20.61 6.31 13.53
CA HIS A 259 -21.59 5.24 13.27
C HIS A 259 -21.27 3.93 13.98
N TYR A 260 -20.01 3.66 14.25
CA TYR A 260 -19.56 2.43 14.89
C TYR A 260 -19.15 2.62 16.35
N ASN A 261 -19.35 3.83 16.91
CA ASN A 261 -18.98 4.19 18.28
C ASN A 261 -17.52 3.88 18.61
N LEU A 262 -16.62 4.27 17.70
CA LEU A 262 -15.19 4.05 17.83
C LEU A 262 -14.46 5.35 18.16
N ASN A 263 -13.32 5.24 18.84
CA ASN A 263 -12.46 6.40 19.05
C ASN A 263 -11.74 6.76 17.74
N LEU A 264 -11.97 7.97 17.23
CA LEU A 264 -11.35 8.46 16.00
C LEU A 264 -9.82 8.36 16.03
N ASN A 265 -9.20 8.62 17.18
CA ASN A 265 -7.74 8.64 17.30
C ASN A 265 -7.11 7.25 17.15
N ASP A 266 -7.85 6.19 17.47
CA ASP A 266 -7.38 4.81 17.41
C ASP A 266 -7.67 4.16 16.05
N LEU A 267 -8.47 4.84 15.19
CA LEU A 267 -8.75 4.35 13.86
C LEU A 267 -7.50 4.41 12.96
N PRO A 268 -7.28 3.40 12.11
CA PRO A 268 -6.28 3.50 11.05
C PRO A 268 -6.58 4.70 10.16
N LEU A 269 -5.53 5.37 9.67
CA LEU A 269 -5.69 6.50 8.76
C LEU A 269 -6.37 6.06 7.44
N PHE A 270 -6.05 4.86 6.97
CA PHE A 270 -6.61 4.26 5.75
C PHE A 270 -7.57 3.14 6.11
N LEU A 271 -8.83 3.32 5.76
CA LEU A 271 -9.90 2.39 6.05
C LEU A 271 -10.17 1.44 4.88
N SER A 272 -10.62 0.24 5.21
CA SER A 272 -11.11 -0.72 4.22
C SER A 272 -12.33 -0.17 3.49
N GLY A 273 -12.35 -0.27 2.16
CA GLY A 273 -13.51 0.15 1.36
C GLY A 273 -14.83 -0.52 1.75
N ASN A 274 -14.79 -1.69 2.37
CA ASN A 274 -16.00 -2.44 2.75
C ASN A 274 -16.81 -1.76 3.86
N ILE A 275 -16.20 -0.83 4.58
CA ILE A 275 -16.80 -0.11 5.71
C ILE A 275 -17.83 0.95 5.27
N PHE A 276 -17.71 1.48 4.04
CA PHE A 276 -18.43 2.69 3.62
C PHE A 276 -19.88 2.46 3.15
N VAL A 277 -20.42 1.25 3.18
CA VAL A 277 -21.74 0.96 2.58
C VAL A 277 -22.68 0.17 3.48
N GLU A 278 -22.19 -0.50 4.52
CA GLU A 278 -23.02 -1.43 5.27
C GLU A 278 -22.81 -1.29 6.79
N LYS A 279 -23.81 -0.76 7.47
CA LYS A 279 -23.89 -0.78 8.93
C LYS A 279 -23.97 -2.24 9.40
N GLY A 280 -23.07 -2.65 10.29
CA GLY A 280 -23.15 -3.98 10.92
C GLY A 280 -22.17 -5.05 10.41
N LYS A 281 -21.34 -4.79 9.40
CA LYS A 281 -20.33 -5.77 8.91
C LYS A 281 -18.95 -5.67 9.54
N ILE A 282 -18.71 -4.70 10.42
CA ILE A 282 -17.48 -4.66 11.20
C ILE A 282 -17.62 -5.63 12.37
N ARG A 283 -17.14 -6.85 12.21
CA ARG A 283 -17.14 -7.85 13.29
C ARG A 283 -15.87 -7.78 14.15
N ASP A 284 -14.73 -7.29 13.59
CA ASP A 284 -13.45 -7.22 14.27
C ASP A 284 -12.67 -5.97 13.86
N ASN A 285 -11.92 -5.37 14.79
CA ASN A 285 -11.04 -4.22 14.54
C ASN A 285 -10.03 -4.46 13.41
N GLU A 286 -9.64 -5.71 13.13
CA GLU A 286 -8.75 -6.07 12.03
C GLU A 286 -9.34 -5.82 10.64
N ASN A 287 -10.67 -5.83 10.49
CA ASN A 287 -11.35 -5.63 9.21
C ASN A 287 -11.52 -4.15 8.84
N ILE A 288 -11.26 -3.24 9.78
CA ILE A 288 -11.36 -1.79 9.58
C ILE A 288 -10.20 -1.27 8.74
N ARG A 289 -8.99 -1.81 8.96
CA ARG A 289 -7.77 -1.36 8.27
C ARG A 289 -7.75 -1.80 6.81
N ALA A 290 -7.28 -0.92 5.94
CA ALA A 290 -6.98 -1.27 4.55
C ALA A 290 -5.85 -2.32 4.51
N LYS A 291 -6.17 -3.54 4.05
CA LYS A 291 -5.21 -4.67 4.02
C LYS A 291 -4.41 -4.76 2.72
N ARG A 292 -4.77 -4.00 1.67
CA ARG A 292 -4.19 -4.14 0.33
C ARG A 292 -3.17 -3.07 0.00
N LYS A 293 -2.19 -3.45 -0.81
CA LYS A 293 -1.45 -2.51 -1.63
C LYS A 293 -2.48 -1.83 -2.55
N PHE A 294 -2.61 -0.51 -2.47
CA PHE A 294 -3.36 0.24 -3.47
C PHE A 294 -2.63 0.07 -4.81
N ASP A 295 -3.34 -0.38 -5.82
CA ASP A 295 -2.86 -0.46 -7.19
C ASP A 295 -3.40 0.73 -8.03
N LYS A 296 -3.12 0.75 -9.33
CA LYS A 296 -3.61 1.80 -10.26
C LYS A 296 -5.12 2.03 -10.21
N ARG A 297 -5.90 1.03 -9.78
CA ARG A 297 -7.38 1.09 -9.72
C ARG A 297 -7.87 1.72 -8.43
N ASP A 298 -6.99 1.86 -7.45
CA ASP A 298 -7.32 2.32 -6.10
C ASP A 298 -7.04 3.82 -5.90
N GLU A 299 -6.74 4.59 -6.95
CA GLU A 299 -6.63 6.06 -6.92
C GLU A 299 -7.59 6.73 -7.91
N LEU A 300 -7.80 8.02 -7.74
CA LEU A 300 -8.55 8.81 -8.72
C LEU A 300 -7.82 8.81 -10.07
N PRO A 301 -8.56 8.83 -11.19
CA PRO A 301 -7.95 8.70 -12.51
C PRO A 301 -7.01 9.86 -12.82
N LEU A 302 -5.79 9.52 -13.24
CA LEU A 302 -4.80 10.48 -13.73
C LEU A 302 -4.88 10.62 -15.25
N ASP A 303 -4.46 11.75 -15.75
CA ASP A 303 -4.19 11.91 -17.17
C ASP A 303 -2.84 11.27 -17.52
N TYR A 304 -2.92 10.02 -17.96
CA TYR A 304 -1.74 9.24 -18.34
C TYR A 304 -1.10 9.69 -19.65
N SER A 305 -1.72 10.60 -20.43
CA SER A 305 -1.10 11.13 -21.65
C SER A 305 0.18 11.91 -21.34
N SER A 306 0.15 12.69 -20.26
CA SER A 306 1.29 13.47 -19.77
C SER A 306 2.29 12.65 -18.91
N LEU A 307 1.91 11.46 -18.52
CA LEU A 307 2.70 10.55 -17.66
C LEU A 307 3.34 9.40 -18.47
N ARG A 308 3.43 9.54 -19.78
CA ARG A 308 4.15 8.59 -20.64
C ARG A 308 5.64 8.81 -20.54
N LEU A 309 6.40 7.72 -20.56
CA LEU A 309 7.86 7.76 -20.56
C LEU A 309 8.36 8.36 -21.88
N THR A 310 9.22 9.37 -21.80
CA THR A 310 9.90 9.95 -22.96
C THR A 310 11.35 9.48 -23.06
N ILE A 311 12.05 9.85 -24.13
CA ILE A 311 13.47 9.55 -24.31
C ILE A 311 14.29 10.26 -23.24
N GLU A 312 13.97 11.51 -22.96
CA GLU A 312 14.65 12.35 -21.96
C GLU A 312 14.46 11.79 -20.55
N ASP A 313 13.25 11.32 -20.21
CA ASP A 313 12.99 10.63 -18.93
C ASP A 313 13.84 9.37 -18.78
N LYS A 314 14.01 8.62 -19.87
CA LYS A 314 14.84 7.40 -19.85
C LYS A 314 16.31 7.75 -19.68
N GLN A 315 16.80 8.78 -20.36
CA GLN A 315 18.17 9.28 -20.19
C GLN A 315 18.42 9.76 -18.75
N GLU A 316 17.49 10.53 -18.16
CA GLU A 316 17.56 10.94 -16.76
C GLU A 316 17.73 9.74 -15.81
N ILE A 317 16.95 8.67 -16.02
CA ILE A 317 17.06 7.47 -15.20
C ILE A 317 18.42 6.79 -15.42
N GLU A 318 18.91 6.69 -16.68
CA GLU A 318 20.18 6.05 -17.01
C GLU A 318 21.37 6.78 -16.40
N GLU A 319 21.33 8.10 -16.30
CA GLU A 319 22.39 8.92 -15.69
C GLU A 319 22.41 8.81 -14.17
N ILE A 320 21.22 8.65 -13.54
CA ILE A 320 21.07 8.69 -12.09
C ILE A 320 21.07 7.29 -11.48
N ASP A 321 20.44 6.35 -12.14
CA ASP A 321 20.16 5.02 -11.62
C ASP A 321 20.94 3.96 -12.40
N PHE A 322 22.08 3.52 -11.88
CA PHE A 322 22.93 2.48 -12.48
C PHE A 322 22.26 1.09 -12.54
N ASN A 323 20.95 1.02 -12.49
CA ASN A 323 20.18 -0.20 -12.47
C ASN A 323 20.03 -0.80 -13.88
N LYS A 324 20.37 -2.07 -14.04
CA LYS A 324 20.33 -2.77 -15.33
C LYS A 324 18.94 -2.86 -15.98
N ASN A 325 17.85 -2.72 -15.19
CA ASN A 325 16.47 -2.82 -15.67
C ASN A 325 15.93 -1.61 -16.44
N ILE A 326 16.69 -0.57 -16.54
CA ILE A 326 16.30 0.62 -17.30
C ILE A 326 16.14 0.29 -18.79
N ARG A 327 16.89 -0.71 -19.27
CA ARG A 327 16.83 -1.17 -20.67
C ARG A 327 15.45 -1.70 -21.07
N ASP A 328 14.70 -2.26 -20.12
CA ASP A 328 13.37 -2.86 -20.34
C ASP A 328 12.24 -1.83 -20.25
N LEU A 329 12.55 -0.55 -19.94
CA LEU A 329 11.53 0.50 -19.93
C LEU A 329 11.18 0.91 -21.35
N GLU A 330 9.95 0.62 -21.74
CA GLU A 330 9.42 0.96 -23.06
C GLU A 330 8.98 2.43 -23.09
N ILE A 331 9.49 3.16 -24.08
CA ILE A 331 9.11 4.56 -24.35
C ILE A 331 7.63 4.60 -24.79
N ALA A 332 6.97 5.71 -24.53
CA ALA A 332 5.57 5.98 -24.80
C ALA A 332 4.54 5.17 -23.98
N LEU A 333 4.97 4.27 -23.10
CA LEU A 333 4.04 3.62 -22.16
C LEU A 333 3.74 4.52 -20.95
N PRO A 334 2.51 4.44 -20.41
CA PRO A 334 2.15 5.13 -19.19
C PRO A 334 2.98 4.61 -18.00
N TRP A 335 3.49 5.52 -17.16
CA TRP A 335 4.26 5.14 -15.99
C TRP A 335 3.42 4.40 -14.95
N GLU A 336 3.96 3.28 -14.46
CA GLU A 336 3.35 2.52 -13.36
C GLU A 336 3.89 2.95 -12.02
N PHE A 337 3.08 3.62 -11.21
CA PHE A 337 3.46 4.05 -9.88
C PHE A 337 3.42 2.91 -8.87
N LYS A 338 4.57 2.68 -8.19
CA LYS A 338 4.70 1.75 -7.07
C LYS A 338 5.17 2.52 -5.84
N THR A 339 4.67 2.16 -4.67
CA THR A 339 4.99 2.89 -3.41
C THR A 339 6.49 2.93 -3.11
N HIS A 340 7.24 1.90 -3.48
CA HIS A 340 8.68 1.86 -3.25
C HIS A 340 9.46 2.81 -4.17
N GLN A 341 8.93 3.11 -5.36
CA GLN A 341 9.54 4.09 -6.28
C GLN A 341 9.56 5.49 -5.66
N TYR A 342 8.47 5.95 -5.02
CA TYR A 342 8.44 7.24 -4.33
C TYR A 342 9.53 7.37 -3.29
N ARG A 343 9.70 6.31 -2.48
CA ARG A 343 10.75 6.28 -1.47
C ARG A 343 12.14 6.37 -2.08
N ARG A 344 12.40 5.61 -3.16
CA ARG A 344 13.68 5.65 -3.86
C ARG A 344 13.93 7.00 -4.52
N SER A 345 12.94 7.55 -5.22
CA SER A 345 13.02 8.86 -5.85
C SER A 345 13.29 9.97 -4.83
N LEU A 346 12.56 9.96 -3.69
CA LEU A 346 12.80 10.92 -2.62
C LEU A 346 14.24 10.82 -2.09
N ALA A 347 14.76 9.59 -1.89
CA ALA A 347 16.12 9.40 -1.40
C ALA A 347 17.15 9.96 -2.39
N ILE A 348 17.05 9.59 -3.65
CA ILE A 348 18.01 9.95 -4.70
C ILE A 348 17.97 11.44 -4.98
N TYR A 349 16.79 12.02 -5.24
CA TYR A 349 16.67 13.45 -5.52
C TYR A 349 17.06 14.34 -4.34
N SER A 350 16.81 13.87 -3.10
CA SER A 350 17.26 14.59 -1.90
C SER A 350 18.79 14.68 -1.82
N ILE A 351 19.49 13.60 -2.14
CA ILE A 351 20.97 13.61 -2.16
C ILE A 351 21.49 14.46 -3.31
N GLN A 352 20.94 14.30 -4.51
CA GLN A 352 21.36 15.07 -5.69
C GLN A 352 21.15 16.58 -5.53
N SER A 353 20.12 16.99 -4.79
CA SER A 353 19.91 18.42 -4.49
C SER A 353 21.06 19.06 -3.71
N GLY A 354 21.90 18.26 -3.04
CA GLY A 354 22.94 18.74 -2.13
C GLY A 354 22.42 19.37 -0.84
N LEU A 355 21.09 19.45 -0.66
CA LEU A 355 20.46 20.13 0.49
C LEU A 355 20.26 19.21 1.69
N VAL A 356 20.30 17.89 1.48
CA VAL A 356 20.02 16.87 2.51
C VAL A 356 21.27 16.05 2.79
N SER A 357 21.75 16.08 4.03
CA SER A 357 22.87 15.23 4.43
C SER A 357 22.48 13.75 4.47
N LEU A 358 23.46 12.86 4.26
CA LEU A 358 23.25 11.42 4.32
C LEU A 358 22.68 10.98 5.69
N GLY A 359 23.11 11.62 6.79
CA GLY A 359 22.58 11.35 8.13
C GLY A 359 21.13 11.74 8.29
N ALA A 360 20.71 12.91 7.77
CA ALA A 360 19.32 13.33 7.78
C ALA A 360 18.44 12.38 6.95
N LEU A 361 18.92 11.95 5.77
CA LEU A 361 18.24 10.98 4.94
C LEU A 361 18.13 9.61 5.64
N GLN A 362 19.18 9.16 6.33
CA GLN A 362 19.16 7.91 7.11
C GLN A 362 18.05 7.95 8.17
N ILE A 363 17.93 9.05 8.90
CA ILE A 363 16.88 9.26 9.90
C ILE A 363 15.49 9.27 9.26
N GLN A 364 15.32 9.99 8.14
CA GLN A 364 14.05 10.05 7.42
C GLN A 364 13.61 8.68 6.91
N MET A 365 14.54 7.91 6.36
CA MET A 365 14.27 6.58 5.80
C MET A 365 14.19 5.47 6.85
N LYS A 366 14.44 5.76 8.13
CA LYS A 366 14.49 4.76 9.20
C LYS A 366 15.42 3.60 8.82
N HIS A 367 16.66 3.93 8.46
CA HIS A 367 17.72 2.98 8.19
C HIS A 367 18.58 2.76 9.43
N LEU A 368 18.81 1.49 9.80
CA LEU A 368 19.63 1.12 10.95
C LEU A 368 21.11 1.45 10.73
N PHE A 369 21.58 1.12 9.54
CA PHE A 369 22.99 1.27 9.17
C PHE A 369 23.14 2.25 8.00
N ARG A 370 24.26 2.92 7.96
CA ARG A 370 24.60 3.90 6.91
C ARG A 370 24.62 3.25 5.53
N GLU A 371 25.08 2.01 5.45
CA GLU A 371 25.16 1.22 4.22
C GLU A 371 23.77 1.03 3.57
N MET A 372 22.71 0.96 4.38
CA MET A 372 21.33 0.89 3.87
C MET A 372 20.91 2.18 3.16
N THR A 373 21.49 3.32 3.53
CA THR A 373 21.22 4.61 2.88
C THR A 373 22.12 4.77 1.66
N LEU A 374 23.36 4.34 1.74
CA LEU A 374 24.31 4.31 0.62
C LEU A 374 23.85 3.40 -0.53
N TYR A 375 22.99 2.43 -0.24
CA TYR A 375 22.42 1.56 -1.26
C TYR A 375 21.51 2.31 -2.27
N TYR A 376 20.96 3.45 -1.90
CA TYR A 376 20.22 4.31 -2.81
C TYR A 376 21.16 5.22 -3.60
#